data_528d919ad0082fa943c1551c1829017f
#
_entry.id   528d919ad0082fa943c1551c1829017f
#
_cell.length_a   1.000
_cell.length_b   1.000
_cell.length_c   1.000
_cell.angle_alpha   90.00
_cell.angle_beta   90.00
_cell.angle_gamma   90.00
#
_symmetry.space_group_name_H-M   'P 1'
#
loop_
_entity.id
_entity.type
_entity.pdbx_description
1 polymer ?
#
loop_
_entity_poly.entity_id
_entity_poly.type
_entity_poly.pdbx_seq_one_letter_code
_entity_poly.pdbx_strand_id
1 'polypeptide(L)'
;MTLEDLIREVPELEEYVRYMPDELWQRYTIRVYPPGTIIHQKDYTLTSFGLIVKGEHRVINEFQNGNVYMIEKNEPIDFVGEVTILAGMEKTSVTIETLTETTVVFFSRKDFEDWIAKDIHFLRLVSHKVAYKLYRSSYNRGARLFYPPHFILLDYILKAAAAMDIEKKHEIVLPKTRQALYEECGITVKTINRTVKKLKEDGLIFLTHGKISMTLEQYRKAQKTIHHYVNYEHWPS
;
A
#
# COMPACT_ATOMS: atom_id res chain seq x y z
N MET A 1 3.57 23.78 -13.67
CA MET A 1 2.67 22.61 -13.67
C MET A 1 1.41 23.02 -12.95
N THR A 2 0.28 22.95 -13.61
CA THR A 2 -1.05 23.26 -13.08
C THR A 2 -1.86 21.97 -12.88
N LEU A 3 -3.04 22.06 -12.27
CA LEU A 3 -3.94 20.92 -12.14
C LEU A 3 -4.43 20.43 -13.51
N GLU A 4 -4.67 21.37 -14.43
CA GLU A 4 -5.04 21.06 -15.81
C GLU A 4 -3.93 20.33 -16.58
N ASP A 5 -2.65 20.66 -16.31
CA ASP A 5 -1.52 19.91 -16.86
C ASP A 5 -1.53 18.47 -16.36
N LEU A 6 -1.78 18.28 -15.05
CA LEU A 6 -1.87 16.94 -14.44
C LEU A 6 -3.05 16.13 -14.98
N ILE A 7 -4.22 16.74 -15.22
CA ILE A 7 -5.38 16.06 -15.82
C ILE A 7 -5.05 15.59 -17.26
N ARG A 8 -4.31 16.39 -18.03
CA ARG A 8 -3.86 15.99 -19.37
C ARG A 8 -2.88 14.80 -19.36
N GLU A 9 -2.04 14.72 -18.33
CA GLU A 9 -1.06 13.65 -18.18
C GLU A 9 -1.65 12.39 -17.52
N VAL A 10 -2.63 12.54 -16.63
CA VAL A 10 -3.34 11.49 -15.89
C VAL A 10 -4.84 11.74 -16.01
N PRO A 11 -5.48 11.29 -17.10
CA PRO A 11 -6.90 11.58 -17.37
C PRO A 11 -7.86 11.08 -16.28
N GLU A 12 -7.48 10.02 -15.55
CA GLU A 12 -8.27 9.48 -14.45
C GLU A 12 -8.47 10.48 -13.31
N LEU A 13 -7.60 11.49 -13.19
CA LEU A 13 -7.71 12.55 -12.22
C LEU A 13 -8.99 13.38 -12.40
N GLU A 14 -9.48 13.51 -13.63
CA GLU A 14 -10.71 14.26 -13.95
C GLU A 14 -11.93 13.75 -13.15
N GLU A 15 -12.03 12.45 -12.93
CA GLU A 15 -13.12 11.87 -12.15
C GLU A 15 -13.18 12.42 -10.73
N TYR A 16 -12.01 12.67 -10.12
CA TYR A 16 -11.89 13.14 -8.74
C TYR A 16 -12.16 14.63 -8.59
N VAL A 17 -11.86 15.43 -9.62
CA VAL A 17 -11.98 16.91 -9.56
C VAL A 17 -13.16 17.46 -10.34
N ARG A 18 -13.96 16.61 -10.99
CA ARG A 18 -15.06 16.99 -11.90
C ARG A 18 -16.06 17.98 -11.29
N TYR A 19 -16.39 17.83 -10.03
CA TYR A 19 -17.35 18.67 -9.31
C TYR A 19 -16.68 19.48 -8.20
N MET A 20 -15.36 19.65 -8.29
CA MET A 20 -14.61 20.47 -7.35
C MET A 20 -15.12 21.92 -7.39
N PRO A 21 -15.39 22.56 -6.23
CA PRO A 21 -15.79 23.95 -6.17
C PRO A 21 -14.82 24.88 -6.89
N ASP A 22 -15.35 25.88 -7.64
CA ASP A 22 -14.55 26.79 -8.47
C ASP A 22 -13.45 27.51 -7.66
N GLU A 23 -13.74 27.88 -6.43
CA GLU A 23 -12.78 28.54 -5.56
C GLU A 23 -11.55 27.70 -5.22
N LEU A 24 -11.63 26.36 -5.32
CA LEU A 24 -10.51 25.45 -5.05
C LEU A 24 -9.52 25.33 -6.22
N TRP A 25 -9.95 25.71 -7.44
CA TRP A 25 -9.06 25.77 -8.60
C TRP A 25 -7.91 26.78 -8.45
N GLN A 26 -7.95 27.64 -7.43
CA GLN A 26 -6.92 28.61 -7.11
C GLN A 26 -6.29 28.41 -5.73
N ARG A 27 -6.71 27.37 -4.98
CA ARG A 27 -6.30 27.15 -3.58
C ARG A 27 -5.53 25.88 -3.34
N TYR A 28 -5.03 25.25 -4.39
CA TYR A 28 -4.19 24.07 -4.25
C TYR A 28 -2.71 24.39 -4.38
N THR A 29 -1.87 23.48 -3.91
CA THR A 29 -0.42 23.47 -4.18
C THR A 29 0.01 22.13 -4.71
N ILE A 30 0.90 22.11 -5.71
CA ILE A 30 1.46 20.88 -6.24
C ILE A 30 2.88 20.72 -5.71
N ARG A 31 3.19 19.54 -5.20
CA ARG A 31 4.55 19.18 -4.76
C ARG A 31 4.98 17.88 -5.39
N VAL A 32 6.26 17.82 -5.77
CA VAL A 32 6.92 16.60 -6.25
C VAL A 32 7.94 16.19 -5.21
N TYR A 33 7.86 14.96 -4.78
CA TYR A 33 8.71 14.38 -3.74
C TYR A 33 9.62 13.32 -4.35
N PRO A 34 10.92 13.35 -4.08
CA PRO A 34 11.81 12.25 -4.45
C PRO A 34 11.50 10.98 -3.63
N PRO A 35 11.95 9.79 -4.08
CA PRO A 35 11.81 8.56 -3.34
C PRO A 35 12.40 8.65 -1.92
N GLY A 36 11.76 8.00 -0.94
CA GLY A 36 12.20 7.99 0.46
C GLY A 36 11.85 9.25 1.24
N THR A 37 10.99 10.12 0.71
CA THR A 37 10.56 11.34 1.40
C THR A 37 9.31 11.10 2.22
N ILE A 38 9.28 11.61 3.46
CA ILE A 38 8.09 11.59 4.31
C ILE A 38 7.15 12.72 3.88
N ILE A 39 5.95 12.37 3.44
CA ILE A 39 4.89 13.33 3.08
C ILE A 39 4.23 13.86 4.35
N HIS A 40 3.85 12.97 5.28
CA HIS A 40 3.50 13.33 6.64
C HIS A 40 3.95 12.25 7.63
N GLN A 41 4.24 12.67 8.85
CA GLN A 41 4.73 11.81 9.90
C GLN A 41 3.65 11.56 10.95
N LYS A 42 3.68 10.36 11.55
CA LYS A 42 2.84 9.96 12.68
C LYS A 42 2.92 10.98 13.83
N ASP A 43 1.81 11.16 14.52
CA ASP A 43 1.64 12.04 15.68
C ASP A 43 1.75 13.57 15.40
N TYR A 44 1.92 13.96 14.13
CA TYR A 44 1.90 15.36 13.73
C TYR A 44 0.47 15.86 13.45
N THR A 45 0.23 17.13 13.73
CA THR A 45 -1.03 17.79 13.40
C THR A 45 -1.22 17.88 11.90
N LEU A 46 -2.33 17.37 11.41
CA LEU A 46 -2.67 17.36 9.99
C LEU A 46 -3.40 18.64 9.60
N THR A 47 -2.78 19.46 8.77
CA THR A 47 -3.30 20.74 8.27
C THR A 47 -3.75 20.71 6.81
N SER A 48 -3.47 19.60 6.09
CA SER A 48 -3.75 19.50 4.66
C SER A 48 -4.22 18.10 4.28
N PHE A 49 -5.01 18.04 3.23
CA PHE A 49 -5.37 16.85 2.47
C PHE A 49 -4.53 16.80 1.20
N GLY A 50 -4.07 15.63 0.80
CA GLY A 50 -3.29 15.42 -0.43
C GLY A 50 -3.96 14.42 -1.37
N LEU A 51 -3.95 14.74 -2.66
CA LEU A 51 -4.34 13.87 -3.75
C LEU A 51 -3.06 13.42 -4.47
N ILE A 52 -2.68 12.15 -4.32
CA ILE A 52 -1.52 11.56 -4.98
C ILE A 52 -1.89 11.21 -6.42
N VAL A 53 -1.27 11.90 -7.37
CA VAL A 53 -1.57 11.78 -8.80
C VAL A 53 -0.59 10.87 -9.51
N LYS A 54 0.67 10.85 -9.06
CA LYS A 54 1.74 10.01 -9.62
C LYS A 54 2.62 9.46 -8.52
N GLY A 55 3.25 8.32 -8.81
CA GLY A 55 4.20 7.68 -7.93
C GLY A 55 3.58 6.75 -6.91
N GLU A 56 4.41 5.91 -6.33
CA GLU A 56 4.04 4.93 -5.32
C GLU A 56 4.45 5.42 -3.93
N HIS A 57 3.66 5.09 -2.94
CA HIS A 57 3.95 5.40 -1.54
C HIS A 57 3.62 4.24 -0.62
N ARG A 58 4.14 4.29 0.58
CA ARG A 58 3.83 3.33 1.65
C ARG A 58 3.29 4.03 2.88
N VAL A 59 2.39 3.35 3.55
CA VAL A 59 1.87 3.73 4.87
C VAL A 59 2.54 2.86 5.91
N ILE A 60 3.25 3.47 6.84
CA ILE A 60 4.00 2.76 7.88
C ILE A 60 3.55 3.19 9.28
N ASN A 61 3.66 2.25 10.21
CA ASN A 61 3.55 2.53 11.63
C ASN A 61 4.90 2.30 12.29
N GLU A 62 5.41 3.35 12.92
CA GLU A 62 6.67 3.34 13.65
C GLU A 62 6.37 3.15 15.14
N PHE A 63 7.08 2.21 15.78
CA PHE A 63 6.94 1.89 17.19
C PHE A 63 8.11 2.44 18.01
N GLN A 64 7.89 2.71 19.29
CA GLN A 64 8.90 3.27 20.19
C GLN A 64 10.17 2.41 20.31
N ASN A 65 10.09 1.12 20.04
CA ASN A 65 11.23 0.19 20.03
C ASN A 65 12.02 0.20 18.70
N GLY A 66 11.73 1.14 17.80
CA GLY A 66 12.38 1.28 16.48
C GLY A 66 11.87 0.31 15.42
N ASN A 67 10.90 -0.54 15.75
CA ASN A 67 10.28 -1.39 14.72
C ASN A 67 9.42 -0.54 13.78
N VAL A 68 9.50 -0.86 12.50
CA VAL A 68 8.67 -0.27 11.44
C VAL A 68 7.80 -1.39 10.86
N TYR A 69 6.51 -1.10 10.74
CA TYR A 69 5.56 -2.01 10.11
C TYR A 69 4.89 -1.33 8.94
N MET A 70 5.01 -1.91 7.75
CA MET A 70 4.31 -1.44 6.57
C MET A 70 2.86 -1.93 6.59
N ILE A 71 1.93 -1.00 6.73
CA ILE A 71 0.49 -1.28 6.74
C ILE A 71 0.05 -1.63 5.33
N GLU A 72 0.44 -0.77 4.36
CA GLU A 72 0.09 -0.93 2.95
C GLU A 72 1.07 -0.19 2.03
N LYS A 73 1.13 -0.64 0.79
CA LYS A 73 1.71 0.06 -0.35
C LYS A 73 0.56 0.44 -1.28
N ASN A 74 0.56 1.67 -1.74
CA ASN A 74 -0.48 2.21 -2.58
C ASN A 74 0.10 2.83 -3.86
N GLU A 75 -0.75 2.81 -4.90
CA GLU A 75 -0.50 3.39 -6.21
C GLU A 75 -1.48 4.54 -6.47
N PRO A 76 -1.20 5.45 -7.41
CA PRO A 76 -2.13 6.51 -7.75
C PRO A 76 -3.41 5.95 -8.44
N ILE A 77 -4.53 6.62 -8.37
CA ILE A 77 -4.77 7.84 -7.61
C ILE A 77 -5.12 7.46 -6.18
N ASP A 78 -4.45 8.07 -5.19
CA ASP A 78 -4.72 7.80 -3.78
C ASP A 78 -4.71 9.10 -2.96
N PHE A 79 -4.99 8.99 -1.66
CA PHE A 79 -5.15 10.14 -0.79
C PHE A 79 -4.16 10.14 0.37
N VAL A 80 -3.90 11.33 0.91
CA VAL A 80 -3.10 11.58 2.11
C VAL A 80 -3.90 12.42 3.07
N GLY A 81 -4.11 11.90 4.29
CA GLY A 81 -4.79 12.63 5.37
C GLY A 81 -6.29 12.38 5.44
N GLU A 82 -6.90 11.77 4.44
CA GLU A 82 -8.35 11.50 4.37
C GLU A 82 -8.86 10.72 5.59
N VAL A 83 -8.13 9.68 5.99
CA VAL A 83 -8.51 8.85 7.15
C VAL A 83 -8.56 9.67 8.43
N THR A 84 -7.54 10.51 8.65
CA THR A 84 -7.42 11.36 9.84
C THR A 84 -8.53 12.38 9.89
N ILE A 85 -8.81 13.05 8.76
CA ILE A 85 -9.84 14.09 8.67
C ILE A 85 -11.24 13.49 8.84
N LEU A 86 -11.56 12.42 8.10
CA LEU A 86 -12.87 11.75 8.20
C LEU A 86 -13.12 11.12 9.57
N ALA A 87 -12.07 10.71 10.28
CA ALA A 87 -12.17 10.23 11.67
C ALA A 87 -12.33 11.37 12.69
N GLY A 88 -12.31 12.63 12.27
CA GLY A 88 -12.39 13.79 13.16
C GLY A 88 -11.15 13.99 14.04
N MET A 89 -10.01 13.41 13.66
CA MET A 89 -8.78 13.46 14.46
C MET A 89 -7.90 14.63 14.02
N GLU A 90 -7.15 15.22 14.96
CA GLU A 90 -6.20 16.29 14.66
C GLU A 90 -4.83 15.77 14.21
N LYS A 91 -4.41 14.64 14.79
CA LYS A 91 -3.08 14.06 14.57
C LYS A 91 -3.16 12.79 13.76
N THR A 92 -2.17 12.60 12.90
CA THR A 92 -2.02 11.39 12.09
C THR A 92 -1.60 10.20 12.95
N SER A 93 -2.12 9.01 12.63
CA SER A 93 -1.79 7.76 13.32
C SER A 93 -0.69 6.95 12.61
N VAL A 94 -0.26 7.40 11.44
CA VAL A 94 0.69 6.71 10.55
C VAL A 94 1.64 7.71 9.89
N THR A 95 2.76 7.19 9.39
CA THR A 95 3.69 7.92 8.53
C THR A 95 3.45 7.52 7.08
N ILE A 96 3.47 8.47 6.14
CA ILE A 96 3.41 8.23 4.70
C ILE A 96 4.75 8.61 4.08
N GLU A 97 5.37 7.65 3.38
CA GLU A 97 6.67 7.78 2.73
C GLU A 97 6.58 7.39 1.27
N THR A 98 7.22 8.16 0.40
CA THR A 98 7.29 7.91 -1.03
C THR A 98 8.23 6.74 -1.36
N LEU A 99 7.83 5.88 -2.29
CA LEU A 99 8.66 4.78 -2.81
C LEU A 99 9.30 5.12 -4.16
N THR A 100 8.62 5.94 -4.93
CA THR A 100 9.10 6.49 -6.21
C THR A 100 8.97 8.01 -6.17
N GLU A 101 9.38 8.70 -7.23
CA GLU A 101 9.03 10.12 -7.39
C GLU A 101 7.51 10.26 -7.38
N THR A 102 6.99 11.09 -6.51
CA THR A 102 5.56 11.18 -6.20
C THR A 102 5.06 12.61 -6.33
N THR A 103 4.03 12.81 -7.15
CA THR A 103 3.36 14.11 -7.32
C THR A 103 2.07 14.15 -6.51
N VAL A 104 1.94 15.16 -5.65
CA VAL A 104 0.78 15.34 -4.77
C VAL A 104 0.19 16.74 -4.97
N VAL A 105 -1.12 16.80 -5.13
CA VAL A 105 -1.91 18.05 -5.10
C VAL A 105 -2.47 18.21 -3.70
N PHE A 106 -2.10 19.29 -3.01
CA PHE A 106 -2.54 19.57 -1.65
C PHE A 106 -3.61 20.65 -1.61
N PHE A 107 -4.58 20.41 -0.76
CA PHE A 107 -5.60 21.37 -0.32
C PHE A 107 -5.47 21.58 1.18
N SER A 108 -5.92 22.73 1.72
CA SER A 108 -6.02 22.88 3.16
C SER A 108 -7.03 21.87 3.73
N ARG A 109 -6.86 21.49 5.00
CA ARG A 109 -7.84 20.63 5.69
C ARG A 109 -9.25 21.19 5.60
N LYS A 110 -9.38 22.52 5.83
CA LYS A 110 -10.66 23.22 5.74
C LYS A 110 -11.27 23.15 4.34
N ASP A 111 -10.47 23.38 3.30
CA ASP A 111 -10.95 23.30 1.92
C ASP A 111 -11.43 21.90 1.57
N PHE A 112 -10.74 20.86 2.05
CA PHE A 112 -11.19 19.47 1.85
C PHE A 112 -12.50 19.18 2.60
N GLU A 113 -12.63 19.62 3.87
CA GLU A 113 -13.88 19.45 4.64
C GLU A 113 -15.05 20.19 3.96
N ASP A 114 -14.84 21.41 3.48
CA ASP A 114 -15.84 22.18 2.73
C ASP A 114 -16.18 21.52 1.37
N TRP A 115 -15.20 20.91 0.71
CA TRP A 115 -15.39 20.22 -0.57
C TRP A 115 -16.27 18.97 -0.41
N ILE A 116 -15.90 18.06 0.48
CA ILE A 116 -16.68 16.82 0.70
C ILE A 116 -18.10 17.09 1.23
N ALA A 117 -18.33 18.23 1.88
CA ALA A 117 -19.66 18.65 2.32
C ALA A 117 -20.57 19.10 1.17
N LYS A 118 -20.00 19.58 0.07
CA LYS A 118 -20.75 20.09 -1.11
C LYS A 118 -20.79 19.10 -2.26
N ASP A 119 -19.76 18.25 -2.41
CA ASP A 119 -19.60 17.30 -3.51
C ASP A 119 -19.79 15.86 -3.03
N ILE A 120 -21.02 15.36 -3.18
CA ILE A 120 -21.37 13.98 -2.82
C ILE A 120 -20.66 12.94 -3.67
N HIS A 121 -20.29 13.28 -4.93
CA HIS A 121 -19.55 12.38 -5.81
C HIS A 121 -18.14 12.16 -5.26
N PHE A 122 -17.43 13.25 -4.95
CA PHE A 122 -16.08 13.17 -4.37
C PHE A 122 -16.09 12.49 -2.99
N LEU A 123 -17.08 12.81 -2.13
CA LEU A 123 -17.24 12.13 -0.85
C LEU A 123 -17.42 10.61 -1.02
N ARG A 124 -18.16 10.16 -2.03
CA ARG A 124 -18.31 8.72 -2.32
C ARG A 124 -17.01 8.08 -2.76
N LEU A 125 -16.21 8.74 -3.62
CA LEU A 125 -14.90 8.23 -4.05
C LEU A 125 -13.95 8.08 -2.85
N VAL A 126 -13.86 9.10 -2.00
CA VAL A 126 -13.02 9.07 -0.79
C VAL A 126 -13.48 7.99 0.18
N SER A 127 -14.78 7.93 0.46
CA SER A 127 -15.37 6.94 1.38
C SER A 127 -15.18 5.51 0.86
N HIS A 128 -15.35 5.29 -0.45
CA HIS A 128 -15.10 3.98 -1.07
C HIS A 128 -13.63 3.55 -0.88
N LYS A 129 -12.67 4.45 -1.13
CA LYS A 129 -11.24 4.18 -0.93
C LYS A 129 -10.94 3.79 0.53
N VAL A 130 -11.46 4.56 1.48
CA VAL A 130 -11.26 4.30 2.93
C VAL A 130 -11.90 2.96 3.33
N ALA A 131 -13.13 2.69 2.89
CA ALA A 131 -13.82 1.43 3.15
C ALA A 131 -13.07 0.23 2.55
N TYR A 132 -12.54 0.37 1.33
CA TYR A 132 -11.74 -0.67 0.68
C TYR A 132 -10.42 -0.94 1.42
N LYS A 133 -9.70 0.11 1.84
CA LYS A 133 -8.50 -0.02 2.68
C LYS A 133 -8.82 -0.74 3.99
N LEU A 134 -9.92 -0.41 4.65
CA LEU A 134 -10.37 -1.08 5.87
C LEU A 134 -10.72 -2.55 5.63
N TYR A 135 -11.45 -2.86 4.56
CA TYR A 135 -11.81 -4.22 4.17
C TYR A 135 -10.57 -5.10 3.98
N ARG A 136 -9.60 -4.64 3.17
CA ARG A 136 -8.30 -5.32 2.99
C ARG A 136 -7.54 -5.51 4.30
N SER A 137 -7.46 -4.45 5.12
CA SER A 137 -6.74 -4.47 6.39
C SER A 137 -7.36 -5.45 7.39
N SER A 138 -8.69 -5.55 7.44
CA SER A 138 -9.41 -6.45 8.35
C SER A 138 -9.08 -7.91 8.07
N TYR A 139 -9.07 -8.31 6.80
CA TYR A 139 -8.67 -9.65 6.41
C TYR A 139 -7.22 -9.98 6.79
N ASN A 140 -6.29 -9.08 6.44
CA ASN A 140 -4.86 -9.29 6.70
C ASN A 140 -4.53 -9.37 8.21
N ARG A 141 -5.27 -8.63 9.06
CA ARG A 141 -5.10 -8.69 10.53
C ARG A 141 -5.39 -10.07 11.10
N GLY A 142 -6.52 -10.67 10.71
CA GLY A 142 -6.90 -12.00 11.17
C GLY A 142 -5.85 -13.06 10.79
N ALA A 143 -5.42 -13.05 9.54
CA ALA A 143 -4.41 -13.97 9.05
C ALA A 143 -3.10 -13.90 9.87
N ARG A 144 -2.63 -12.69 10.18
CA ARG A 144 -1.38 -12.50 10.94
C ARG A 144 -1.44 -12.95 12.41
N LEU A 145 -2.62 -12.90 13.02
CA LEU A 145 -2.81 -13.31 14.41
C LEU A 145 -2.87 -14.84 14.57
N PHE A 146 -3.43 -15.54 13.60
CA PHE A 146 -3.78 -16.94 13.75
C PHE A 146 -2.95 -17.90 12.89
N TYR A 147 -2.31 -17.39 11.83
CA TYR A 147 -1.49 -18.26 10.97
C TYR A 147 0.00 -18.24 11.33
N PRO A 148 0.68 -19.38 11.19
CA PRO A 148 2.10 -19.48 11.52
C PRO A 148 2.97 -18.71 10.51
N PRO A 149 4.20 -18.31 10.89
CA PRO A 149 5.09 -17.51 10.04
C PRO A 149 5.37 -18.10 8.65
N HIS A 150 5.41 -19.44 8.51
CA HIS A 150 5.64 -20.06 7.22
C HIS A 150 4.48 -19.87 6.26
N PHE A 151 3.25 -19.83 6.79
CA PHE A 151 2.07 -19.50 6.02
C PHE A 151 2.10 -18.04 5.57
N ILE A 152 2.34 -17.10 6.49
CA ILE A 152 2.36 -15.65 6.20
C ILE A 152 3.40 -15.33 5.11
N LEU A 153 4.61 -15.90 5.23
CA LEU A 153 5.66 -15.67 4.25
C LEU A 153 5.36 -16.33 2.90
N LEU A 154 4.79 -17.55 2.90
CA LEU A 154 4.44 -18.25 1.66
C LEU A 154 3.31 -17.53 0.92
N ASP A 155 2.27 -17.08 1.64
CA ASP A 155 1.18 -16.28 1.09
C ASP A 155 1.70 -14.97 0.45
N TYR A 156 2.60 -14.28 1.15
CA TYR A 156 3.27 -13.09 0.61
C TYR A 156 4.03 -13.39 -0.69
N ILE A 157 4.81 -14.48 -0.72
CA ILE A 157 5.59 -14.89 -1.92
C ILE A 157 4.64 -15.22 -3.09
N LEU A 158 3.55 -15.93 -2.83
CA LEU A 158 2.57 -16.28 -3.86
C LEU A 158 1.90 -15.04 -4.48
N LYS A 159 1.50 -14.06 -3.65
CA LYS A 159 0.94 -12.79 -4.13
C LYS A 159 1.94 -11.99 -4.96
N ALA A 160 3.17 -11.90 -4.48
CA ALA A 160 4.23 -11.22 -5.21
C ALA A 160 4.54 -11.91 -6.55
N ALA A 161 4.53 -13.25 -6.58
CA ALA A 161 4.74 -14.04 -7.80
C ALA A 161 3.61 -13.82 -8.82
N ALA A 162 2.36 -13.77 -8.37
CA ALA A 162 1.20 -13.46 -9.21
C ALA A 162 1.31 -12.04 -9.79
N ALA A 163 1.61 -11.04 -8.96
CA ALA A 163 1.80 -9.65 -9.40
C ALA A 163 2.97 -9.48 -10.39
N MET A 164 3.98 -10.35 -10.32
CA MET A 164 5.10 -10.39 -11.27
C MET A 164 4.83 -11.21 -12.53
N ASP A 165 3.60 -11.70 -12.72
CA ASP A 165 3.14 -12.48 -13.89
C ASP A 165 3.93 -13.79 -14.08
N ILE A 166 4.02 -14.59 -13.01
CA ILE A 166 4.75 -15.88 -13.02
C ILE A 166 4.18 -16.85 -14.05
N GLU A 167 2.88 -16.75 -14.38
CA GLU A 167 2.25 -17.61 -15.40
C GLU A 167 2.86 -17.40 -16.80
N LYS A 168 3.29 -16.19 -17.13
CA LYS A 168 3.99 -15.86 -18.38
C LYS A 168 5.51 -16.04 -18.28
N LYS A 169 6.08 -15.62 -17.15
CA LYS A 169 7.54 -15.64 -16.97
C LYS A 169 8.10 -17.02 -16.63
N HIS A 170 7.28 -17.94 -16.12
CA HIS A 170 7.63 -19.27 -15.63
C HIS A 170 8.62 -19.32 -14.45
N GLU A 171 9.32 -18.24 -14.18
CA GLU A 171 10.23 -18.06 -13.03
C GLU A 171 10.27 -16.61 -12.61
N ILE A 172 10.34 -16.37 -11.30
CA ILE A 172 10.52 -15.03 -10.73
C ILE A 172 11.63 -15.03 -9.69
N VAL A 173 12.26 -13.85 -9.55
CA VAL A 173 13.17 -13.53 -8.46
C VAL A 173 12.58 -12.36 -7.70
N LEU A 174 12.24 -12.57 -6.42
CA LEU A 174 11.65 -11.53 -5.57
C LEU A 174 12.70 -10.48 -5.21
N PRO A 175 12.57 -9.22 -5.67
CA PRO A 175 13.58 -8.18 -5.45
C PRO A 175 13.48 -7.55 -4.05
N LYS A 176 13.32 -8.39 -3.02
CA LYS A 176 13.15 -7.94 -1.63
C LYS A 176 14.31 -8.36 -0.74
N THR A 177 14.71 -7.47 0.17
CA THR A 177 15.65 -7.78 1.24
C THR A 177 14.93 -8.50 2.39
N ARG A 178 15.68 -9.13 3.31
CA ARG A 178 15.10 -9.69 4.53
C ARG A 178 14.49 -8.62 5.43
N GLN A 179 15.07 -7.43 5.42
CA GLN A 179 14.55 -6.28 6.14
C GLN A 179 13.21 -5.80 5.56
N ALA A 180 13.10 -5.70 4.23
CA ALA A 180 11.83 -5.35 3.58
C ALA A 180 10.73 -6.39 3.89
N LEU A 181 11.07 -7.68 3.85
CA LEU A 181 10.13 -8.75 4.22
C LEU A 181 9.70 -8.66 5.69
N TYR A 182 10.60 -8.29 6.60
CA TYR A 182 10.26 -8.04 8.00
C TYR A 182 9.20 -6.93 8.13
N GLU A 183 9.42 -5.78 7.48
CA GLU A 183 8.50 -4.64 7.51
C GLU A 183 7.13 -4.98 6.88
N GLU A 184 7.14 -5.72 5.76
CA GLU A 184 5.94 -6.06 5.01
C GLU A 184 5.15 -7.23 5.61
N CYS A 185 5.82 -8.24 6.15
CA CYS A 185 5.16 -9.41 6.75
C CYS A 185 4.89 -9.28 8.26
N GLY A 186 5.59 -8.38 8.96
CA GLY A 186 5.51 -8.25 10.42
C GLY A 186 6.16 -9.42 11.17
N ILE A 187 7.12 -10.14 10.54
CA ILE A 187 7.80 -11.30 11.10
C ILE A 187 9.29 -10.98 11.25
N THR A 188 9.90 -11.31 12.40
CA THR A 188 11.31 -10.98 12.65
C THR A 188 12.24 -11.57 11.57
N VAL A 189 13.35 -10.87 11.25
CA VAL A 189 14.35 -11.34 10.28
C VAL A 189 14.86 -12.75 10.62
N LYS A 190 15.05 -13.06 11.90
CA LYS A 190 15.43 -14.40 12.37
C LYS A 190 14.39 -15.46 11.98
N THR A 191 13.11 -15.15 12.16
CA THR A 191 12.00 -16.04 11.79
C THR A 191 11.89 -16.17 10.29
N ILE A 192 12.04 -15.07 9.54
CA ILE A 192 12.07 -15.11 8.06
C ILE A 192 13.17 -16.05 7.56
N ASN A 193 14.39 -15.92 8.06
CA ASN A 193 15.51 -16.77 7.63
C ASN A 193 15.24 -18.25 7.91
N ARG A 194 14.69 -18.58 9.09
CA ARG A 194 14.29 -19.94 9.42
C ARG A 194 13.18 -20.46 8.50
N THR A 195 12.21 -19.63 8.22
CA THR A 195 11.08 -19.96 7.33
C THR A 195 11.55 -20.17 5.89
N VAL A 196 12.39 -19.28 5.37
CA VAL A 196 12.99 -19.42 4.03
C VAL A 196 13.76 -20.73 3.90
N LYS A 197 14.55 -21.10 4.94
CA LYS A 197 15.26 -22.41 4.94
C LYS A 197 14.26 -23.56 4.82
N LYS A 198 13.19 -23.56 5.63
CA LYS A 198 12.15 -24.58 5.60
C LYS A 198 11.44 -24.65 4.24
N LEU A 199 10.99 -23.53 3.70
CA LEU A 199 10.30 -23.48 2.40
C LEU A 199 11.20 -24.00 1.24
N LYS A 200 12.52 -23.77 1.34
CA LYS A 200 13.49 -24.32 0.40
C LYS A 200 13.62 -25.84 0.57
N GLU A 201 13.72 -26.35 1.79
CA GLU A 201 13.77 -27.79 2.10
C GLU A 201 12.50 -28.52 1.62
N ASP A 202 11.33 -27.87 1.77
CA ASP A 202 10.03 -28.38 1.28
C ASP A 202 9.89 -28.29 -0.25
N GLY A 203 10.88 -27.71 -0.95
CA GLY A 203 10.90 -27.56 -2.41
C GLY A 203 9.85 -26.59 -2.95
N LEU A 204 9.43 -25.62 -2.15
CA LEU A 204 8.44 -24.60 -2.52
C LEU A 204 9.06 -23.33 -3.10
N ILE A 205 10.34 -23.10 -2.80
CA ILE A 205 11.14 -21.97 -3.29
C ILE A 205 12.58 -22.41 -3.51
N PHE A 206 13.36 -21.55 -4.19
CA PHE A 206 14.82 -21.65 -4.20
C PHE A 206 15.44 -20.25 -4.00
N LEU A 207 16.77 -20.16 -4.00
CA LEU A 207 17.47 -18.91 -3.81
C LEU A 207 18.38 -18.62 -5.00
N THR A 208 18.27 -17.43 -5.57
CA THR A 208 19.15 -16.90 -6.62
C THR A 208 19.88 -15.67 -6.04
N HIS A 209 21.21 -15.78 -5.90
CA HIS A 209 22.04 -14.73 -5.27
C HIS A 209 21.47 -14.23 -3.92
N GLY A 210 20.99 -15.17 -3.08
CA GLY A 210 20.41 -14.86 -1.76
C GLY A 210 18.97 -14.30 -1.79
N LYS A 211 18.40 -14.03 -2.95
CA LYS A 211 17.00 -13.62 -3.12
C LYS A 211 16.10 -14.83 -3.24
N ILE A 212 14.86 -14.70 -2.76
CA ILE A 212 13.83 -15.74 -2.91
C ILE A 212 13.43 -15.79 -4.37
N SER A 213 13.42 -17.00 -4.91
CA SER A 213 13.03 -17.29 -6.28
C SER A 213 12.03 -18.45 -6.31
N MET A 214 11.16 -18.46 -7.33
CA MET A 214 10.11 -19.45 -7.46
C MET A 214 9.85 -19.75 -8.94
N THR A 215 9.77 -21.04 -9.29
CA THR A 215 9.30 -21.47 -10.62
C THR A 215 7.79 -21.60 -10.66
N LEU A 216 7.20 -21.66 -11.86
CA LEU A 216 5.76 -21.90 -12.03
C LEU A 216 5.30 -23.21 -11.39
N GLU A 217 6.12 -24.26 -11.47
CA GLU A 217 5.81 -25.55 -10.83
C GLU A 217 5.76 -25.43 -9.30
N GLN A 218 6.75 -24.74 -8.71
CA GLN A 218 6.78 -24.45 -7.28
C GLN A 218 5.61 -23.57 -6.85
N TYR A 219 5.23 -22.58 -7.68
CA TYR A 219 4.07 -21.72 -7.45
C TYR A 219 2.79 -22.55 -7.33
N ARG A 220 2.52 -23.43 -8.29
CA ARG A 220 1.35 -24.33 -8.29
C ARG A 220 1.35 -25.30 -7.10
N LYS A 221 2.53 -25.84 -6.75
CA LYS A 221 2.70 -26.69 -5.56
C LYS A 221 2.40 -25.89 -4.27
N ALA A 222 2.93 -24.68 -4.16
CA ALA A 222 2.73 -23.81 -3.01
C ALA A 222 1.27 -23.40 -2.85
N GLN A 223 0.57 -23.07 -3.95
CA GLN A 223 -0.87 -22.82 -3.92
C GLN A 223 -1.65 -23.99 -3.32
N LYS A 224 -1.38 -25.22 -3.73
CA LYS A 224 -2.03 -26.41 -3.16
C LYS A 224 -1.71 -26.56 -1.67
N THR A 225 -0.49 -26.28 -1.26
CA THR A 225 -0.05 -26.39 0.15
C THR A 225 -0.79 -25.39 1.04
N ILE A 226 -1.06 -24.18 0.53
CA ILE A 226 -1.68 -23.11 1.31
C ILE A 226 -3.21 -23.18 1.32
N HIS A 227 -3.83 -23.88 0.36
CA HIS A 227 -5.29 -24.06 0.27
C HIS A 227 -5.94 -24.64 1.53
N HIS A 228 -5.21 -25.42 2.32
CA HIS A 228 -5.73 -25.94 3.60
C HIS A 228 -5.96 -24.83 4.66
N TYR A 229 -5.42 -23.65 4.45
CA TYR A 229 -5.49 -22.51 5.39
C TYR A 229 -6.34 -21.34 4.87
N VAL A 230 -6.50 -21.19 3.54
CA VAL A 230 -7.20 -20.07 2.91
C VAL A 230 -8.04 -20.55 1.73
N ASN A 231 -9.29 -20.12 1.70
CA ASN A 231 -10.12 -20.26 0.50
C ASN A 231 -9.81 -19.08 -0.44
N TYR A 232 -8.98 -19.32 -1.46
CA TYR A 232 -8.53 -18.31 -2.43
C TYR A 232 -9.64 -17.76 -3.34
N GLU A 233 -10.82 -18.41 -3.38
CA GLU A 233 -11.94 -18.03 -4.24
C GLU A 233 -12.55 -16.65 -3.92
N HIS A 234 -12.20 -16.07 -2.76
CA HIS A 234 -12.73 -14.78 -2.29
C HIS A 234 -11.66 -13.71 -2.14
N TRP A 235 -10.52 -13.83 -2.86
CA TRP A 235 -9.47 -12.84 -2.77
C TRP A 235 -9.78 -11.62 -3.65
N PRO A 236 -9.88 -10.39 -3.11
CA PRO A 236 -9.95 -9.19 -3.93
C PRO A 236 -8.60 -8.99 -4.64
N SER A 237 -8.65 -8.96 -5.96
CA SER A 237 -7.56 -8.59 -6.86
C SER A 237 -7.14 -7.14 -6.65
#